data_3b5c1e021344eaa1a12d48ca81e8363c
#
_entry.id   3b5c1e021344eaa1a12d48ca81e8363c
#
_cell.length_a   1.000
_cell.length_b   1.000
_cell.length_c   1.000
_cell.angle_alpha   90.00
_cell.angle_beta   90.00
_cell.angle_gamma   90.00
#
_symmetry.space_group_name_H-M   'P 1'
#
loop_
_entity.id
_entity.type
_entity.pdbx_description
1 polymer ?
#
loop_
_entity_poly.entity_id
_entity_poly.type
_entity_poly.pdbx_seq_one_letter_code
_entity_poly.pdbx_strand_id
1 'polypeptide(L)'
;IRYDLFDRSPYLETVLKHHTSGRLKVAPEHTEDNVLRLMRKPPFALFERLTADFHRICSQEHLPYQLIPYFISSHPGCTERDMQSLAGKVLGKLHFNLEQVQDLTPTPMTLSSVMFYTGENPYTHEKVYVARSQAEKRRQKAYFFGEKPAMGQPGAGHPARGKETRGKSGPGFRPGRKF
;
A
#
# COMPACT_ATOMS: atom_id res chain seq x y z
N ILE A 1 -15.85 3.09 -6.10
CA ILE A 1 -17.11 3.61 -5.53
C ILE A 1 -16.79 4.55 -4.36
N ARG A 2 -17.38 5.74 -4.37
CA ARG A 2 -17.33 6.73 -3.27
C ARG A 2 -18.40 6.34 -2.23
N TYR A 3 -18.07 5.44 -1.31
CA TYR A 3 -19.02 4.92 -0.31
C TYR A 3 -19.43 5.95 0.74
N ASP A 4 -18.73 7.05 0.86
CA ASP A 4 -19.16 8.22 1.63
C ASP A 4 -20.43 8.89 1.07
N LEU A 5 -20.73 8.70 -0.22
CA LEU A 5 -21.98 9.17 -0.86
C LEU A 5 -23.15 8.20 -0.66
N PHE A 6 -22.90 7.00 -0.17
CA PHE A 6 -23.94 6.00 0.08
C PHE A 6 -24.56 6.09 1.48
N ASP A 7 -23.88 6.81 2.38
CA ASP A 7 -24.37 6.99 3.74
C ASP A 7 -25.79 7.62 3.68
N ARG A 8 -26.79 6.92 4.22
CA ARG A 8 -28.19 7.32 4.24
C ARG A 8 -28.88 7.43 2.87
N SER A 9 -28.37 6.79 1.84
CA SER A 9 -28.95 6.77 0.50
C SER A 9 -29.50 5.38 0.15
N PRO A 10 -30.64 5.25 -0.56
CA PRO A 10 -31.15 3.97 -1.06
C PRO A 10 -30.28 3.42 -2.21
N TYR A 11 -29.24 4.14 -2.64
CA TYR A 11 -28.45 3.81 -3.82
C TYR A 11 -27.73 2.45 -3.70
N LEU A 12 -27.21 2.10 -2.51
CA LEU A 12 -26.58 0.80 -2.31
C LEU A 12 -27.56 -0.36 -2.55
N GLU A 13 -28.78 -0.23 -2.04
CA GLU A 13 -29.82 -1.22 -2.24
C GLU A 13 -30.17 -1.39 -3.73
N THR A 14 -30.34 -0.28 -4.44
CA THR A 14 -30.57 -0.28 -5.89
C THR A 14 -29.44 -0.96 -6.65
N VAL A 15 -28.18 -0.65 -6.29
CA VAL A 15 -26.99 -1.27 -6.91
C VAL A 15 -26.98 -2.77 -6.67
N LEU A 16 -27.27 -3.22 -5.47
CA LEU A 16 -27.25 -4.65 -5.13
C LEU A 16 -28.39 -5.39 -5.85
N LYS A 17 -29.60 -4.85 -5.87
CA LYS A 17 -30.75 -5.49 -6.49
C LYS A 17 -30.68 -5.57 -8.02
N HIS A 18 -30.15 -4.53 -8.67
CA HIS A 18 -30.31 -4.37 -10.12
C HIS A 18 -29.00 -4.32 -10.91
N HIS A 19 -27.87 -4.07 -10.25
CA HIS A 19 -26.59 -3.80 -10.93
C HIS A 19 -25.40 -4.61 -10.40
N THR A 20 -25.64 -5.63 -9.56
CA THR A 20 -24.59 -6.49 -9.02
C THR A 20 -24.83 -7.94 -9.42
N SER A 21 -23.80 -8.60 -9.96
CA SER A 21 -23.85 -10.00 -10.39
C SER A 21 -23.18 -10.96 -9.39
N GLY A 22 -23.36 -10.74 -8.09
CA GLY A 22 -22.85 -11.62 -7.04
C GLY A 22 -21.60 -11.11 -6.31
N ARG A 23 -20.80 -10.20 -6.87
CA ARG A 23 -19.60 -9.65 -6.24
C ARG A 23 -19.55 -8.14 -6.32
N LEU A 24 -19.61 -7.47 -5.17
CA LEU A 24 -19.39 -6.02 -5.08
C LEU A 24 -17.94 -5.74 -4.69
N LYS A 25 -17.18 -5.13 -5.60
CA LYS A 25 -15.79 -4.73 -5.36
C LYS A 25 -15.72 -3.31 -4.85
N VAL A 26 -15.08 -3.10 -3.71
CA VAL A 26 -14.93 -1.79 -3.07
C VAL A 26 -13.48 -1.59 -2.67
N ALA A 27 -12.98 -0.36 -2.78
CA ALA A 27 -11.60 0.00 -2.51
C ALA A 27 -11.50 0.92 -1.27
N PRO A 28 -11.58 0.38 -0.03
CA PRO A 28 -11.27 1.14 1.16
C PRO A 28 -9.79 1.58 1.21
N GLU A 29 -8.91 0.89 0.54
CA GLU A 29 -7.48 1.09 0.36
C GLU A 29 -6.65 0.85 1.62
N HIS A 30 -7.09 1.30 2.79
CA HIS A 30 -6.43 1.12 4.09
C HIS A 30 -7.44 1.15 5.24
N THR A 31 -7.01 0.76 6.45
CA THR A 31 -7.83 0.86 7.67
C THR A 31 -7.40 1.99 8.60
N GLU A 32 -6.20 2.53 8.39
CA GLU A 32 -5.65 3.57 9.26
C GLU A 32 -5.93 4.96 8.68
N ASP A 33 -6.63 5.80 9.45
CA ASP A 33 -7.09 7.11 9.01
C ASP A 33 -5.95 8.10 8.71
N ASN A 34 -4.76 7.94 9.32
CA ASN A 34 -3.58 8.71 8.98
C ASN A 34 -3.15 8.44 7.52
N VAL A 35 -3.18 7.19 7.08
CA VAL A 35 -2.84 6.79 5.71
C VAL A 35 -3.97 7.21 4.75
N LEU A 36 -5.23 6.97 5.13
CA LEU A 36 -6.40 7.35 4.33
C LEU A 36 -6.46 8.87 4.07
N ARG A 37 -6.09 9.71 5.04
CA ARG A 37 -6.00 11.17 4.84
C ARG A 37 -4.98 11.54 3.75
N LEU A 38 -3.82 10.89 3.72
CA LEU A 38 -2.83 11.10 2.66
C LEU A 38 -3.33 10.63 1.30
N MET A 39 -4.11 9.56 1.27
CA MET A 39 -4.78 9.07 0.05
C MET A 39 -5.98 9.93 -0.36
N ARG A 40 -6.42 10.88 0.49
CA ARG A 40 -7.66 11.65 0.31
C ARG A 40 -8.90 10.74 0.20
N LYS A 41 -8.88 9.68 0.97
CA LYS A 41 -9.99 8.74 1.10
C LYS A 41 -10.84 9.05 2.34
N PRO A 42 -12.11 8.65 2.35
CA PRO A 42 -12.95 8.75 3.53
C PRO A 42 -12.42 7.91 4.69
N PRO A 43 -12.79 8.25 5.95
CA PRO A 43 -12.43 7.45 7.12
C PRO A 43 -12.91 6.01 7.02
N PHE A 44 -12.13 5.07 7.58
CA PHE A 44 -12.43 3.64 7.51
C PHE A 44 -13.79 3.27 8.12
N ALA A 45 -14.24 4.01 9.14
CA ALA A 45 -15.56 3.82 9.75
C ALA A 45 -16.72 3.86 8.74
N LEU A 46 -16.61 4.61 7.64
CA LEU A 46 -17.62 4.60 6.59
C LEU A 46 -17.64 3.30 5.78
N PHE A 47 -16.49 2.65 5.62
CA PHE A 47 -16.45 1.32 5.02
C PHE A 47 -17.04 0.25 5.96
N GLU A 48 -16.83 0.36 7.27
CA GLU A 48 -17.47 -0.54 8.24
C GLU A 48 -19.01 -0.41 8.18
N ARG A 49 -19.55 0.81 8.05
CA ARG A 49 -20.99 1.04 7.84
C ARG A 49 -21.48 0.43 6.53
N LEU A 50 -20.76 0.68 5.42
CA LEU A 50 -21.09 0.06 4.13
C LEU A 50 -21.15 -1.47 4.24
N THR A 51 -20.21 -2.07 4.97
CA THR A 51 -20.18 -3.53 5.17
C THR A 51 -21.41 -4.01 5.95
N ALA A 52 -21.80 -3.29 7.00
CA ALA A 52 -22.98 -3.60 7.78
C ALA A 52 -24.27 -3.47 6.92
N ASP A 53 -24.40 -2.40 6.15
CA ASP A 53 -25.54 -2.19 5.26
C ASP A 53 -25.58 -3.23 4.13
N PHE A 54 -24.42 -3.59 3.55
CA PHE A 54 -24.31 -4.64 2.56
C PHE A 54 -24.87 -5.98 3.09
N HIS A 55 -24.43 -6.40 4.26
CA HIS A 55 -24.89 -7.65 4.86
C HIS A 55 -26.38 -7.60 5.23
N ARG A 56 -26.86 -6.48 5.75
CA ARG A 56 -28.28 -6.28 6.07
C ARG A 56 -29.13 -6.41 4.82
N ILE A 57 -28.79 -5.72 3.74
CA ILE A 57 -29.55 -5.75 2.47
C ILE A 57 -29.51 -7.15 1.86
N CYS A 58 -28.33 -7.76 1.79
CA CYS A 58 -28.18 -9.11 1.24
C CYS A 58 -29.02 -10.15 2.03
N SER A 59 -29.09 -10.02 3.37
CA SER A 59 -29.92 -10.88 4.20
C SER A 59 -31.42 -10.66 3.96
N GLN A 60 -31.86 -9.41 3.89
CA GLN A 60 -33.26 -9.05 3.67
C GLN A 60 -33.79 -9.47 2.30
N GLU A 61 -32.92 -9.33 1.27
CA GLU A 61 -33.30 -9.62 -0.13
C GLU A 61 -32.88 -11.04 -0.57
N HIS A 62 -32.36 -11.85 0.35
CA HIS A 62 -31.87 -13.22 0.09
C HIS A 62 -30.82 -13.28 -1.03
N LEU A 63 -29.93 -12.28 -1.12
CA LEU A 63 -28.88 -12.19 -2.13
C LEU A 63 -27.60 -12.91 -1.68
N PRO A 64 -27.12 -13.95 -2.38
CA PRO A 64 -25.88 -14.65 -2.02
C PRO A 64 -24.63 -13.91 -2.51
N TYR A 65 -24.56 -12.61 -2.22
CA TYR A 65 -23.52 -11.75 -2.73
C TYR A 65 -22.33 -11.65 -1.78
N GLN A 66 -21.17 -11.33 -2.35
CA GLN A 66 -19.91 -11.16 -1.63
C GLN A 66 -19.41 -9.73 -1.78
N LEU A 67 -18.95 -9.16 -0.68
CA LEU A 67 -18.21 -7.90 -0.66
C LEU A 67 -16.70 -8.22 -0.76
N ILE A 68 -16.05 -7.65 -1.76
CA ILE A 68 -14.61 -7.87 -2.02
C ILE A 68 -13.86 -6.56 -1.79
N PRO A 69 -13.20 -6.38 -0.65
CA PRO A 69 -12.41 -5.20 -0.37
C PRO A 69 -11.03 -5.27 -1.02
N TYR A 70 -10.55 -4.14 -1.54
CA TYR A 70 -9.19 -3.97 -2.03
C TYR A 70 -8.39 -3.08 -1.10
N PHE A 71 -7.16 -3.50 -0.79
CA PHE A 71 -6.23 -2.77 0.05
C PHE A 71 -4.90 -2.55 -0.67
N ILE A 72 -4.23 -1.44 -0.32
CA ILE A 72 -2.92 -1.05 -0.87
C ILE A 72 -1.89 -1.04 0.24
N SER A 73 -0.74 -1.65 -0.02
CA SER A 73 0.47 -1.54 0.80
C SER A 73 1.42 -0.50 0.23
N SER A 74 2.38 -0.08 1.03
CA SER A 74 3.51 0.78 0.61
C SER A 74 3.10 2.15 0.07
N HIS A 75 1.89 2.64 0.40
CA HIS A 75 1.54 4.04 0.15
C HIS A 75 2.43 4.97 1.00
N PRO A 76 2.83 6.14 0.49
CA PRO A 76 3.50 7.15 1.32
C PRO A 76 2.72 7.40 2.62
N GLY A 77 3.42 7.39 3.75
CA GLY A 77 2.84 7.48 5.08
C GLY A 77 2.40 6.14 5.69
N CYS A 78 2.37 5.06 4.93
CA CYS A 78 2.04 3.73 5.43
C CYS A 78 3.29 3.06 5.99
N THR A 79 3.36 2.92 7.30
CA THR A 79 4.44 2.21 8.00
C THR A 79 4.14 0.71 8.11
N GLU A 80 5.14 -0.05 8.52
CA GLU A 80 4.99 -1.48 8.80
C GLU A 80 3.97 -1.74 9.93
N ARG A 81 3.92 -0.84 10.93
CA ARG A 81 2.94 -0.90 12.02
C ARG A 81 1.50 -0.66 11.53
N ASP A 82 1.31 0.25 10.58
CA ASP A 82 -0.01 0.50 9.97
C ASP A 82 -0.49 -0.74 9.21
N MET A 83 0.41 -1.42 8.49
CA MET A 83 0.09 -2.68 7.80
C MET A 83 -0.22 -3.83 8.76
N GLN A 84 0.48 -3.92 9.87
CA GLN A 84 0.17 -4.90 10.93
C GLN A 84 -1.22 -4.66 11.52
N SER A 85 -1.56 -3.39 11.80
CA SER A 85 -2.90 -3.00 12.28
C SER A 85 -3.98 -3.34 11.25
N LEU A 86 -3.74 -3.01 9.97
CA LEU A 86 -4.64 -3.35 8.87
C LEU A 86 -4.88 -4.86 8.79
N ALA A 87 -3.83 -5.67 8.80
CA ALA A 87 -3.96 -7.12 8.76
C ALA A 87 -4.78 -7.65 9.95
N GLY A 88 -4.51 -7.17 11.17
CA GLY A 88 -5.26 -7.52 12.36
C GLY A 88 -6.75 -7.17 12.27
N LYS A 89 -7.10 -6.00 11.74
CA LYS A 89 -8.50 -5.59 11.54
C LYS A 89 -9.19 -6.41 10.46
N VAL A 90 -8.56 -6.60 9.32
CA VAL A 90 -9.17 -7.26 8.15
C VAL A 90 -9.34 -8.76 8.37
N LEU A 91 -8.29 -9.44 8.81
CA LEU A 91 -8.32 -10.88 9.01
C LEU A 91 -9.01 -11.26 10.33
N GLY A 92 -8.73 -10.52 11.41
CA GLY A 92 -9.21 -10.85 12.76
C GLY A 92 -10.62 -10.33 13.06
N LYS A 93 -10.96 -9.08 12.70
CA LYS A 93 -12.25 -8.46 13.04
C LYS A 93 -13.30 -8.59 11.93
N LEU A 94 -12.88 -8.36 10.69
CA LEU A 94 -13.81 -8.34 9.55
C LEU A 94 -13.90 -9.69 8.82
N HIS A 95 -13.00 -10.61 9.12
CA HIS A 95 -12.96 -11.95 8.54
C HIS A 95 -12.95 -11.99 7.01
N PHE A 96 -12.37 -10.98 6.37
CA PHE A 96 -12.19 -10.99 4.91
C PHE A 96 -11.00 -11.88 4.53
N ASN A 97 -11.25 -12.85 3.67
CA ASN A 97 -10.18 -13.56 2.97
C ASN A 97 -9.74 -12.70 1.78
N LEU A 98 -8.60 -12.03 1.91
CA LEU A 98 -8.07 -11.21 0.84
C LEU A 98 -7.43 -12.07 -0.24
N GLU A 99 -7.84 -11.87 -1.49
CA GLU A 99 -7.19 -12.50 -2.64
C GLU A 99 -5.80 -11.90 -2.89
N GLN A 100 -5.67 -10.59 -2.69
CA GLN A 100 -4.39 -9.90 -2.82
C GLN A 100 -4.36 -8.55 -2.10
N VAL A 101 -3.14 -8.11 -1.74
CA VAL A 101 -2.81 -6.75 -1.33
C VAL A 101 -1.83 -6.20 -2.35
N GLN A 102 -2.16 -5.09 -2.99
CA GLN A 102 -1.31 -4.49 -4.03
C GLN A 102 -0.33 -3.48 -3.42
N ASP A 103 0.91 -3.46 -3.92
CA ASP A 103 1.83 -2.36 -3.63
C ASP A 103 1.40 -1.13 -4.40
N LEU A 104 1.59 0.06 -3.79
CA LEU A 104 1.43 1.30 -4.54
C LEU A 104 2.36 1.30 -5.74
N THR A 105 1.77 1.46 -6.92
CA THR A 105 2.50 1.79 -8.15
C THR A 105 2.35 3.29 -8.38
N PRO A 106 3.46 4.07 -8.32
CA PRO A 106 3.40 5.50 -8.59
C PRO A 106 2.87 5.77 -9.99
N THR A 107 1.74 6.47 -10.08
CA THR A 107 1.11 6.84 -11.34
C THR A 107 1.37 8.33 -11.60
N PRO A 108 1.81 8.74 -12.80
CA PRO A 108 2.01 10.15 -13.12
C PRO A 108 0.81 11.02 -12.76
N MET A 109 1.07 12.28 -12.38
CA MET A 109 0.08 13.29 -12.03
C MET A 109 -0.79 13.00 -10.80
N THR A 110 -0.36 12.09 -9.91
CA THR A 110 -1.03 11.84 -8.63
C THR A 110 -0.25 12.39 -7.45
N LEU A 111 -0.97 12.84 -6.41
CA LEU A 111 -0.35 13.30 -5.15
C LEU A 111 0.48 12.21 -4.49
N SER A 112 0.02 10.97 -4.54
CA SER A 112 0.75 9.80 -4.01
C SER A 112 2.11 9.64 -4.69
N SER A 113 2.20 9.89 -6.00
CA SER A 113 3.47 9.86 -6.72
C SER A 113 4.39 11.01 -6.32
N VAL A 114 3.86 12.23 -6.15
CA VAL A 114 4.65 13.35 -5.63
C VAL A 114 5.24 12.98 -4.27
N MET A 115 4.42 12.54 -3.33
CA MET A 115 4.88 12.10 -1.99
C MET A 115 5.89 10.94 -2.08
N PHE A 116 5.69 10.00 -3.00
CA PHE A 116 6.60 8.86 -3.18
C PHE A 116 8.00 9.32 -3.60
N TYR A 117 8.11 10.26 -4.53
CA TYR A 117 9.40 10.73 -5.04
C TYR A 117 10.06 11.75 -4.11
N THR A 118 9.30 12.69 -3.56
CA THR A 118 9.83 13.75 -2.69
C THR A 118 10.05 13.30 -1.24
N GLY A 119 9.23 12.37 -0.73
CA GLY A 119 9.18 12.02 0.69
C GLY A 119 8.54 13.10 1.55
N GLU A 120 7.72 13.97 0.94
CA GLU A 120 7.05 15.08 1.61
C GLU A 120 5.59 15.18 1.19
N ASN A 121 4.75 15.65 2.11
CA ASN A 121 3.39 16.02 1.79
C ASN A 121 3.42 17.34 0.99
N PRO A 122 2.91 17.40 -0.25
CA PRO A 122 3.01 18.59 -1.09
C PRO A 122 2.22 19.81 -0.59
N TYR A 123 1.35 19.63 0.40
CA TYR A 123 0.56 20.73 0.98
C TYR A 123 1.12 21.25 2.30
N THR A 124 1.64 20.35 3.15
CA THR A 124 2.13 20.72 4.48
C THR A 124 3.65 20.76 4.58
N HIS A 125 4.35 20.25 3.56
CA HIS A 125 5.81 20.08 3.53
C HIS A 125 6.37 19.19 4.65
N GLU A 126 5.50 18.49 5.36
CA GLU A 126 5.92 17.52 6.37
C GLU A 126 6.55 16.29 5.72
N LYS A 127 7.58 15.75 6.35
CA LYS A 127 8.22 14.51 5.92
C LYS A 127 7.24 13.34 6.03
N VAL A 128 7.20 12.51 4.99
CA VAL A 128 6.35 11.32 4.89
C VAL A 128 7.23 10.10 4.71
N TYR A 129 7.01 9.07 5.53
CA TYR A 129 7.67 7.78 5.34
C TYR A 129 7.33 7.17 3.98
N VAL A 130 8.32 6.61 3.30
CA VAL A 130 8.13 5.93 2.01
C VAL A 130 8.91 4.62 1.98
N ALA A 131 8.23 3.51 1.83
CA ALA A 131 8.84 2.20 1.61
C ALA A 131 9.43 2.14 0.19
N ARG A 132 10.75 2.36 0.07
CA ARG A 132 11.44 2.42 -1.23
C ARG A 132 12.04 1.09 -1.66
N SER A 133 12.53 0.30 -0.70
CA SER A 133 13.16 -0.98 -0.99
C SER A 133 12.15 -2.10 -1.18
N GLN A 134 12.51 -3.09 -1.99
CA GLN A 134 11.69 -4.30 -2.14
C GLN A 134 11.57 -5.08 -0.82
N ALA A 135 12.58 -5.00 0.04
CA ALA A 135 12.54 -5.64 1.35
C ALA A 135 11.47 -5.02 2.26
N GLU A 136 11.37 -3.68 2.31
CA GLU A 136 10.33 -2.97 3.07
C GLU A 136 8.93 -3.32 2.56
N LYS A 137 8.74 -3.31 1.24
CA LYS A 137 7.45 -3.67 0.62
C LYS A 137 7.03 -5.11 0.93
N ARG A 138 7.97 -6.07 0.85
CA ARG A 138 7.72 -7.47 1.22
C ARG A 138 7.34 -7.60 2.70
N ARG A 139 8.03 -6.92 3.62
CA ARG A 139 7.67 -6.94 5.04
C ARG A 139 6.26 -6.43 5.29
N GLN A 140 5.85 -5.34 4.63
CA GLN A 140 4.49 -4.82 4.75
C GLN A 140 3.43 -5.83 4.29
N LYS A 141 3.68 -6.63 3.26
CA LYS A 141 2.74 -7.65 2.77
C LYS A 141 2.77 -8.95 3.57
N ALA A 142 3.87 -9.26 4.22
CA ALA A 142 4.04 -10.52 4.95
C ALA A 142 2.96 -10.75 6.04
N TYR A 143 2.41 -9.68 6.60
CA TYR A 143 1.32 -9.76 7.58
C TYR A 143 0.03 -10.39 7.05
N PHE A 144 -0.19 -10.39 5.74
CA PHE A 144 -1.40 -10.97 5.11
C PHE A 144 -1.23 -12.41 4.66
N PHE A 145 -0.01 -12.80 4.26
CA PHE A 145 0.23 -14.05 3.56
C PHE A 145 0.99 -15.09 4.41
N GLY A 146 1.12 -14.84 5.72
CA GLY A 146 1.71 -15.82 6.66
C GLY A 146 3.22 -16.04 6.51
N GLU A 147 3.89 -15.31 5.65
CA GLU A 147 5.35 -15.26 5.63
C GLU A 147 5.80 -14.48 6.87
N LYS A 148 6.37 -15.17 7.86
CA LYS A 148 7.02 -14.49 8.99
C LYS A 148 8.04 -13.51 8.41
N PRO A 149 7.96 -12.21 8.73
CA PRO A 149 8.98 -11.27 8.27
C PRO A 149 10.33 -11.78 8.76
N ALA A 150 11.25 -12.04 7.85
CA ALA A 150 12.62 -12.35 8.23
C ALA A 150 13.12 -11.18 9.07
N MET A 151 13.39 -11.40 10.35
CA MET A 151 14.00 -10.41 11.23
C MET A 151 15.30 -9.97 10.56
N GLY A 152 15.31 -8.73 10.06
CA GLY A 152 16.48 -8.15 9.42
C GLY A 152 17.64 -8.15 10.40
N GLN A 153 18.70 -8.81 10.05
CA GLN A 153 19.98 -8.59 10.69
C GLN A 153 20.29 -7.07 10.61
N PRO A 154 20.78 -6.45 11.69
CA PRO A 154 21.17 -5.04 11.66
C PRO A 154 22.22 -4.88 10.56
N GLY A 155 21.97 -3.95 9.64
CA GLY A 155 22.76 -3.73 8.45
C GLY A 155 24.24 -3.60 8.79
N ALA A 156 25.05 -4.48 8.21
CA ALA A 156 26.49 -4.32 8.15
C ALA A 156 26.80 -2.96 7.49
N GLY A 157 27.41 -2.08 8.26
CA GLY A 157 27.78 -0.73 7.82
C GLY A 157 28.60 -0.82 6.53
N HIS A 158 28.30 0.06 5.60
CA HIS A 158 29.14 0.30 4.42
C HIS A 158 30.57 0.60 4.89
N PRO A 159 31.58 -0.14 4.44
CA PRO A 159 32.96 0.25 4.71
C PRO A 159 33.25 1.55 3.99
N ALA A 160 33.75 2.52 4.74
CA ALA A 160 34.23 3.80 4.24
C ALA A 160 35.27 3.56 3.14
N ARG A 161 35.06 4.17 2.01
CA ARG A 161 35.96 4.20 0.86
C ARG A 161 37.30 4.83 1.30
N GLY A 162 38.33 3.98 1.49
CA GLY A 162 39.68 4.41 1.81
C GLY A 162 40.24 5.28 0.69
N LYS A 163 40.89 6.37 1.09
CA LYS A 163 41.68 7.24 0.25
C LYS A 163 42.87 6.45 -0.26
N GLU A 164 42.96 6.20 -1.55
CA GLU A 164 44.20 5.76 -2.20
C GLU A 164 45.13 6.95 -2.40
N THR A 165 46.25 6.86 -1.75
CA THR A 165 47.41 7.74 -1.89
C THR A 165 48.16 7.44 -3.19
N ARG A 166 48.49 8.52 -3.87
CA ARG A 166 49.39 8.58 -5.04
C ARG A 166 50.73 7.85 -4.79
N GLY A 167 51.06 6.92 -5.66
CA GLY A 167 52.45 6.44 -5.87
C GLY A 167 52.89 6.65 -7.33
N LYS A 168 53.96 7.46 -7.52
CA LYS A 168 54.63 7.77 -8.78
C LYS A 168 55.48 6.59 -9.24
N SER A 169 55.60 6.42 -10.54
CA SER A 169 56.80 6.16 -11.36
C SER A 169 56.43 5.37 -12.61
N GLY A 170 56.60 5.89 -13.68
CA GLY A 170 57.24 6.15 -14.90
C GLY A 170 58.11 4.98 -15.43
N PRO A 171 58.71 5.05 -16.68
CA PRO A 171 58.05 4.93 -17.98
C PRO A 171 58.62 3.71 -18.77
N GLY A 172 57.94 3.16 -19.72
CA GLY A 172 58.43 2.08 -20.60
C GLY A 172 57.80 2.10 -21.99
N PHE A 173 58.41 2.79 -22.87
CA PHE A 173 58.23 2.85 -24.31
C PHE A 173 58.71 1.57 -24.99
N ARG A 174 57.97 0.95 -25.92
CA ARG A 174 58.44 0.55 -27.26
C ARG A 174 57.36 -0.01 -28.17
N PRO A 175 57.49 0.28 -29.47
CA PRO A 175 56.50 0.01 -30.50
C PRO A 175 56.87 -1.25 -31.34
N GLY A 176 55.92 -1.72 -32.13
CA GLY A 176 56.22 -2.70 -33.20
C GLY A 176 54.97 -3.35 -33.80
N ARG A 177 54.57 -2.81 -34.89
CA ARG A 177 54.42 -3.36 -36.28
C ARG A 177 53.43 -4.51 -36.51
N LYS A 178 52.52 -4.16 -37.39
CA LYS A 178 52.12 -4.89 -38.67
C LYS A 178 51.47 -6.30 -38.49
N PHE A 179 50.30 -6.52 -38.93
CA PHE A 179 49.75 -6.51 -40.32
C PHE A 179 48.28 -6.19 -40.26
#